data_21bd04c2b8198b1179c2388b9f5b0cc8
#
_entry.id   21bd04c2b8198b1179c2388b9f5b0cc8
#
_cell.length_a   1.000
_cell.length_b   1.000
_cell.length_c   1.000
_cell.angle_alpha   90.00
_cell.angle_beta   90.00
_cell.angle_gamma   90.00
#
_symmetry.space_group_name_H-M   'P 1'
#
loop_
_entity.id
_entity.type
_entity.pdbx_description
1 polymer ?
#
loop_
_entity_poly.entity_id
_entity_poly.type
_entity_poly.pdbx_seq_one_letter_code
_entity_poly.pdbx_strand_id
1 'polypeptide(L)'
;MKKLTILILLAMAVVCRASAQNRVVTGTVSEEDGTPLTGAVVQVVGTNNAATAAIDGLYTLKNVPSGAVLRVSFLGYDPVEKKVDADRMDFILKASAQEIASVVVTGMQKMDKRIFTGATDQLLASDVKLDGISEISRGLEGRSAGVSVQNVSGTFGAAPKIRIRGATSIFGDSKPLWVVDGVIMEDVINVDANSLSSGDATTLISSAIAGLNADDIESFQILKDGSATSIYGARAMAGVIVITTKKGTPGITKVSYTGEFTMRMVPSYSNFNIMNSQEQMAVYQEMYDKGWLNYANTVYRSESGVYGKLSQLINTYDPATGQFAVLNTPEGRNAYLRQAEFRNTDWFKELFRNSIQHSHSASISSGSEKGSYYASVGAMVDPGWSIQSKVNRYTLLVNTTQHILKDKLTLNLIGNASYREQRAPGSLSSEVDPVFGTVKRDFDINPYSYALRSSRTLDPDEFYTRNYTPFNIKDELSKNYMDLNVSDVKFQAELKWKITPKVEVSALGAIKYQASSTEHHIEDSSNQAQAYRSMATSIIQSNNPYLYDNPDEPNRDKYSILPQGGIYKRSDFRAKSRDFRASISYNDTFNDKHILNLFGIVEVNAIDRRATSFQGWGLQYDMGETP
;
A
#
# COMPACT_ATOMS: atom_id res chain seq x y z
N MET A 1 3.22 43.24 36.24
CA MET A 1 2.95 42.55 34.97
C MET A 1 2.42 43.46 33.85
N LYS A 2 1.47 44.35 34.04
CA LYS A 2 0.93 45.25 33.00
C LYS A 2 1.96 46.19 32.34
N LYS A 3 2.99 46.67 33.05
CA LYS A 3 4.05 47.54 32.50
C LYS A 3 5.06 46.82 31.62
N LEU A 4 5.30 45.51 31.85
CA LEU A 4 6.19 44.70 31.05
C LEU A 4 5.55 44.29 29.71
N THR A 5 4.24 44.03 29.71
CA THR A 5 3.47 43.71 28.51
C THR A 5 3.36 44.89 27.55
N ILE A 6 3.25 46.12 28.10
CA ILE A 6 3.25 47.38 27.30
C ILE A 6 4.63 47.64 26.69
N LEU A 7 5.71 47.34 27.40
CA LEU A 7 7.07 47.52 26.90
C LEU A 7 7.40 46.51 25.78
N ILE A 8 6.91 45.26 25.88
CA ILE A 8 7.06 44.24 24.84
C ILE A 8 6.22 44.57 23.60
N LEU A 9 5.00 45.12 23.79
CA LEU A 9 4.17 45.58 22.68
C LEU A 9 4.75 46.84 22.00
N LEU A 10 5.38 47.74 22.75
CA LEU A 10 6.06 48.91 22.19
C LEU A 10 7.37 48.49 21.46
N ALA A 11 8.10 47.54 21.99
CA ALA A 11 9.28 46.97 21.31
C ALA A 11 8.92 46.22 20.03
N MET A 12 7.79 45.46 20.03
CA MET A 12 7.24 44.85 18.81
C MET A 12 6.79 45.86 17.76
N ALA A 13 6.22 46.98 18.18
CA ALA A 13 5.76 48.07 17.28
C ALA A 13 6.93 48.84 16.63
N VAL A 14 8.10 48.88 17.26
CA VAL A 14 9.31 49.52 16.72
C VAL A 14 10.03 48.63 15.72
N VAL A 15 9.94 47.31 15.86
CA VAL A 15 10.54 46.33 14.91
C VAL A 15 9.73 46.25 13.60
N CYS A 16 8.47 46.65 13.58
CA CYS A 16 7.61 46.64 12.38
C CYS A 16 7.74 47.88 11.46
N ARG A 17 8.69 48.77 11.69
CA ARG A 17 8.95 49.89 10.78
C ARG A 17 10.33 49.80 10.09
N ALA A 18 10.76 48.61 9.64
CA ALA A 18 11.64 48.52 8.50
C ALA A 18 10.76 48.63 7.25
N SER A 19 10.46 49.81 6.80
CA SER A 19 9.81 50.05 5.51
C SER A 19 10.77 49.51 4.44
N ALA A 20 10.56 48.26 4.02
CA ALA A 20 11.19 47.76 2.80
C ALA A 20 10.67 48.65 1.67
N GLN A 21 11.52 49.54 1.14
CA GLN A 21 11.22 50.28 -0.08
C GLN A 21 11.04 49.24 -1.18
N ASN A 22 9.81 48.91 -1.49
CA ASN A 22 9.47 48.05 -2.63
C ASN A 22 9.80 48.86 -3.91
N ARG A 23 10.62 48.31 -4.74
CA ARG A 23 10.98 48.88 -6.03
C ARG A 23 10.41 48.08 -7.19
N VAL A 24 10.39 48.64 -8.36
CA VAL A 24 10.07 47.94 -9.60
C VAL A 24 11.41 47.61 -10.27
N VAL A 25 11.67 46.36 -10.55
CA VAL A 25 12.86 45.89 -11.26
C VAL A 25 12.46 45.49 -12.68
N THR A 26 13.16 46.02 -13.66
CA THR A 26 12.99 45.73 -15.08
C THR A 26 14.31 45.19 -15.67
N GLY A 27 14.25 44.54 -16.81
CA GLY A 27 15.45 44.08 -17.50
C GLY A 27 15.11 43.11 -18.63
N THR A 28 16.12 42.54 -19.22
CA THR A 28 16.04 41.55 -20.29
C THR A 28 16.59 40.20 -19.83
N VAL A 29 15.99 39.13 -20.33
CA VAL A 29 16.52 37.77 -20.22
C VAL A 29 16.90 37.28 -21.62
N SER A 30 18.18 36.95 -21.84
CA SER A 30 18.73 36.54 -23.12
C SER A 30 19.68 35.37 -23.01
N GLU A 31 20.03 34.76 -24.13
CA GLU A 31 21.14 33.81 -24.27
C GLU A 31 22.50 34.55 -24.37
N GLU A 32 23.61 33.80 -24.38
CA GLU A 32 24.96 34.35 -24.55
C GLU A 32 25.16 35.03 -25.90
N ASP A 33 24.43 34.65 -26.92
CA ASP A 33 24.42 35.25 -28.26
C ASP A 33 23.50 36.48 -28.39
N GLY A 34 22.78 36.84 -27.31
CA GLY A 34 21.86 37.97 -27.26
C GLY A 34 20.41 37.63 -27.69
N THR A 35 20.12 36.38 -28.04
CA THR A 35 18.77 35.96 -28.40
C THR A 35 17.81 36.08 -27.18
N PRO A 36 16.68 36.78 -27.28
CA PRO A 36 15.75 36.95 -26.13
C PRO A 36 15.07 35.64 -25.76
N LEU A 37 15.01 35.33 -24.45
CA LEU A 37 14.35 34.13 -23.91
C LEU A 37 12.91 34.45 -23.51
N THR A 38 11.99 34.28 -24.47
CA THR A 38 10.55 34.46 -24.25
C THR A 38 10.02 33.42 -23.29
N GLY A 39 9.32 33.85 -22.22
CA GLY A 39 8.72 32.93 -21.25
C GLY A 39 9.64 32.57 -20.09
N ALA A 40 10.86 33.12 -20.02
CA ALA A 40 11.73 32.96 -18.83
C ALA A 40 11.04 33.54 -17.58
N VAL A 41 11.12 32.83 -16.46
CA VAL A 41 10.51 33.23 -15.19
C VAL A 41 11.54 33.90 -14.30
N VAL A 42 11.25 35.14 -13.90
CA VAL A 42 12.04 35.94 -12.94
C VAL A 42 11.27 35.97 -11.62
N GLN A 43 11.81 35.40 -10.56
CA GLN A 43 11.15 35.24 -9.26
C GLN A 43 12.01 35.82 -8.13
N VAL A 44 11.37 36.45 -7.15
CA VAL A 44 12.03 36.82 -5.88
C VAL A 44 12.16 35.56 -5.02
N VAL A 45 13.37 35.15 -4.72
CA VAL A 45 13.66 33.95 -3.92
C VAL A 45 12.96 34.00 -2.56
N GLY A 46 12.26 32.90 -2.21
CA GLY A 46 11.52 32.79 -0.95
C GLY A 46 10.14 33.44 -0.96
N THR A 47 9.62 33.91 -2.12
CA THR A 47 8.28 34.49 -2.26
C THR A 47 7.57 33.93 -3.52
N ASN A 48 6.26 34.18 -3.60
CA ASN A 48 5.45 33.89 -4.80
C ASN A 48 5.46 35.05 -5.82
N ASN A 49 6.30 36.10 -5.63
CA ASN A 49 6.37 37.22 -6.53
C ASN A 49 7.26 36.87 -7.73
N ALA A 50 6.64 36.71 -8.90
CA ALA A 50 7.31 36.34 -10.14
C ALA A 50 6.75 37.11 -11.34
N ALA A 51 7.57 37.29 -12.37
CA ALA A 51 7.18 37.84 -13.67
C ALA A 51 7.75 36.96 -14.79
N THR A 52 7.08 36.93 -15.93
CA THR A 52 7.48 36.18 -17.13
C THR A 52 8.04 37.15 -18.17
N ALA A 53 9.15 36.81 -18.81
CA ALA A 53 9.74 37.59 -19.89
C ALA A 53 8.82 37.56 -21.13
N ALA A 54 8.61 38.72 -21.75
CA ALA A 54 7.85 38.92 -22.98
C ALA A 54 8.63 38.42 -24.24
N ILE A 55 8.02 38.56 -25.42
CA ILE A 55 8.62 38.08 -26.71
C ILE A 55 10.01 38.69 -26.98
N ASP A 56 10.23 39.89 -26.51
CA ASP A 56 11.51 40.62 -26.63
C ASP A 56 12.45 40.34 -25.45
N GLY A 57 12.11 39.37 -24.59
CA GLY A 57 12.90 39.05 -23.42
C GLY A 57 12.73 40.02 -22.25
N LEU A 58 11.94 41.10 -22.39
CA LEU A 58 11.75 42.10 -21.36
C LEU A 58 10.85 41.55 -20.23
N TYR A 59 11.23 41.83 -18.98
CA TYR A 59 10.40 41.55 -17.81
C TYR A 59 10.24 42.79 -16.93
N THR A 60 9.15 42.82 -16.18
CA THR A 60 8.86 43.83 -15.16
C THR A 60 8.36 43.18 -13.90
N LEU A 61 9.15 43.23 -12.83
CA LEU A 61 8.80 42.66 -11.54
C LEU A 61 8.52 43.79 -10.53
N LYS A 62 7.29 43.86 -10.03
CA LYS A 62 6.83 44.88 -9.07
C LYS A 62 7.00 44.38 -7.65
N ASN A 63 7.03 45.30 -6.69
CA ASN A 63 7.08 44.99 -5.24
C ASN A 63 8.31 44.15 -4.84
N VAL A 64 9.49 44.47 -5.37
CA VAL A 64 10.72 43.78 -5.02
C VAL A 64 11.34 44.43 -3.79
N PRO A 65 11.55 43.72 -2.67
CA PRO A 65 12.20 44.26 -1.49
C PRO A 65 13.66 44.65 -1.79
N SER A 66 14.14 45.71 -1.20
CA SER A 66 15.54 46.13 -1.35
C SER A 66 16.49 45.05 -0.83
N GLY A 67 17.47 44.66 -1.65
CA GLY A 67 18.43 43.61 -1.31
C GLY A 67 17.93 42.17 -1.47
N ALA A 68 16.73 41.96 -2.04
CA ALA A 68 16.24 40.66 -2.41
C ALA A 68 17.14 39.97 -3.45
N VAL A 69 17.03 38.64 -3.55
CA VAL A 69 17.69 37.86 -4.60
C VAL A 69 16.65 37.51 -5.65
N LEU A 70 16.95 37.81 -6.91
CA LEU A 70 16.16 37.37 -8.05
C LEU A 70 16.75 36.07 -8.61
N ARG A 71 15.89 35.10 -8.82
CA ARG A 71 16.20 33.87 -9.53
C ARG A 71 15.53 33.88 -10.88
N VAL A 72 16.30 33.70 -11.93
CA VAL A 72 15.79 33.57 -13.30
C VAL A 72 15.93 32.11 -13.74
N SER A 73 14.86 31.55 -14.25
CA SER A 73 14.84 30.16 -14.74
C SER A 73 14.09 30.06 -16.06
N PHE A 74 14.61 29.22 -16.95
CA PHE A 74 13.96 28.86 -18.21
C PHE A 74 14.24 27.40 -18.53
N LEU A 75 13.32 26.73 -19.19
CA LEU A 75 13.44 25.30 -19.51
C LEU A 75 14.64 25.07 -20.45
N GLY A 76 15.59 24.23 -20.04
CA GLY A 76 16.81 23.95 -20.78
C GLY A 76 17.98 24.91 -20.51
N TYR A 77 17.88 25.77 -19.49
CA TYR A 77 18.94 26.72 -19.10
C TYR A 77 19.26 26.60 -17.62
N ASP A 78 20.54 26.88 -17.28
CA ASP A 78 20.96 26.93 -15.88
C ASP A 78 20.34 28.16 -15.19
N PRO A 79 19.70 28.00 -14.04
CA PRO A 79 19.09 29.10 -13.32
C PRO A 79 20.18 30.05 -12.79
N VAL A 80 19.94 31.35 -12.93
CA VAL A 80 20.85 32.40 -12.47
C VAL A 80 20.23 33.13 -11.30
N GLU A 81 20.97 33.31 -10.20
CA GLU A 81 20.59 34.12 -9.06
C GLU A 81 21.48 35.35 -8.93
N LYS A 82 20.86 36.53 -8.80
CA LYS A 82 21.57 37.80 -8.53
C LYS A 82 20.83 38.60 -7.46
N LYS A 83 21.61 39.24 -6.58
CA LYS A 83 21.07 40.19 -5.61
C LYS A 83 20.65 41.47 -6.31
N VAL A 84 19.51 42.02 -5.92
CA VAL A 84 18.99 43.27 -6.49
C VAL A 84 19.85 44.46 -6.01
N ASP A 85 20.60 45.04 -6.92
CA ASP A 85 21.45 46.20 -6.71
C ASP A 85 21.02 47.43 -7.55
N ALA A 86 20.25 47.22 -8.62
CA ALA A 86 19.76 48.26 -9.53
C ALA A 86 18.27 48.05 -9.88
N ASP A 87 17.62 49.10 -10.42
CA ASP A 87 16.23 49.02 -10.88
C ASP A 87 16.13 48.38 -12.29
N ARG A 88 17.26 48.27 -13.00
CA ARG A 88 17.37 47.49 -14.23
C ARG A 88 18.40 46.40 -14.05
N MET A 89 18.00 45.14 -14.28
CA MET A 89 18.87 43.97 -14.16
C MET A 89 18.65 43.06 -15.38
N ASP A 90 19.72 42.93 -16.18
CA ASP A 90 19.72 42.03 -17.32
C ASP A 90 20.35 40.68 -16.92
N PHE A 91 19.77 39.60 -17.41
CA PHE A 91 20.20 38.23 -17.14
C PHE A 91 20.55 37.52 -18.43
N ILE A 92 21.74 36.94 -18.45
CA ILE A 92 22.19 36.06 -19.51
C ILE A 92 22.16 34.66 -18.95
N LEU A 93 21.33 33.79 -19.55
CA LEU A 93 21.23 32.39 -19.21
C LEU A 93 22.10 31.56 -20.15
N LYS A 94 22.83 30.63 -19.58
CA LYS A 94 23.58 29.64 -20.35
C LYS A 94 22.69 28.47 -20.60
N ALA A 95 22.65 27.99 -21.85
CA ALA A 95 22.01 26.72 -22.14
C ALA A 95 22.61 25.68 -21.19
N SER A 96 21.73 25.05 -20.42
CA SER A 96 22.17 24.01 -19.51
C SER A 96 22.82 22.91 -20.34
N ALA A 97 24.11 22.72 -20.19
CA ALA A 97 24.82 21.58 -20.74
C ALA A 97 24.41 20.26 -20.01
N GLN A 98 23.57 20.35 -18.99
CA GLN A 98 22.66 19.30 -18.64
C GLN A 98 21.51 19.24 -19.69
N GLU A 99 21.82 18.80 -20.94
CA GLU A 99 21.07 17.68 -21.43
C GLU A 99 20.90 16.79 -20.17
N ILE A 100 19.68 16.65 -19.67
CA ILE A 100 19.33 15.52 -18.83
C ILE A 100 19.71 14.35 -19.72
N ALA A 101 20.95 13.92 -19.65
CA ALA A 101 21.40 12.70 -20.25
C ALA A 101 20.50 11.68 -19.59
N SER A 102 19.39 11.34 -20.25
CA SER A 102 18.40 10.45 -19.70
C SER A 102 19.10 9.12 -19.62
N VAL A 103 19.66 8.88 -18.44
CA VAL A 103 20.40 7.68 -18.13
C VAL A 103 19.37 6.61 -17.81
N VAL A 104 19.36 5.54 -18.59
CA VAL A 104 18.57 4.35 -18.28
C VAL A 104 19.31 3.58 -17.18
N VAL A 105 18.66 3.40 -16.04
CA VAL A 105 19.16 2.59 -14.93
C VAL A 105 18.51 1.22 -15.02
N THR A 106 19.21 0.24 -15.58
CA THR A 106 18.68 -1.12 -15.67
C THR A 106 18.75 -1.89 -14.34
N GLY A 107 19.31 -1.31 -13.28
CA GLY A 107 19.60 -1.99 -12.01
C GLY A 107 20.91 -2.77 -12.02
N MET A 108 21.44 -3.08 -13.21
CA MET A 108 22.73 -3.76 -13.37
C MET A 108 23.79 -2.84 -13.97
N GLN A 109 23.39 -1.90 -14.82
CA GLN A 109 24.24 -0.88 -15.41
C GLN A 109 23.49 0.44 -15.57
N LYS A 110 24.24 1.53 -15.75
CA LYS A 110 23.74 2.82 -16.18
C LYS A 110 24.18 3.06 -17.61
N MET A 111 23.24 3.39 -18.49
CA MET A 111 23.51 3.57 -19.91
C MET A 111 22.83 4.84 -20.41
N ASP A 112 23.46 5.57 -21.34
CA ASP A 112 22.84 6.71 -22.01
C ASP A 112 21.62 6.23 -22.82
N LYS A 113 20.48 6.91 -22.65
CA LYS A 113 19.23 6.56 -23.35
C LYS A 113 19.39 6.56 -24.88
N ARG A 114 20.30 7.38 -25.42
CA ARG A 114 20.56 7.45 -26.87
C ARG A 114 21.09 6.15 -27.46
N ILE A 115 21.82 5.37 -26.66
CA ILE A 115 22.39 4.08 -27.07
C ILE A 115 21.60 2.88 -26.55
N PHE A 116 20.57 3.13 -25.74
CA PHE A 116 19.73 2.07 -25.21
C PHE A 116 18.57 1.79 -26.17
N THR A 117 18.51 0.59 -26.71
CA THR A 117 17.53 0.17 -27.73
C THR A 117 16.22 -0.39 -27.14
N GLY A 118 16.19 -0.66 -25.86
CA GLY A 118 15.03 -1.24 -25.19
C GLY A 118 13.94 -0.21 -24.85
N ALA A 119 12.68 -0.64 -24.78
CA ALA A 119 11.58 0.21 -24.38
C ALA A 119 11.57 0.37 -22.85
N THR A 120 11.76 1.60 -22.40
CA THR A 120 11.77 1.93 -20.96
C THR A 120 11.03 3.24 -20.69
N ASP A 121 10.48 3.35 -19.48
CA ASP A 121 9.98 4.60 -18.92
C ASP A 121 10.66 4.88 -17.58
N GLN A 122 11.00 6.13 -17.34
CA GLN A 122 11.49 6.62 -16.07
C GLN A 122 10.45 7.54 -15.44
N LEU A 123 10.10 7.27 -14.18
CA LEU A 123 9.16 8.05 -13.39
C LEU A 123 9.86 8.50 -12.11
N LEU A 124 9.70 9.75 -11.75
CA LEU A 124 10.17 10.24 -10.45
C LEU A 124 9.21 9.74 -9.36
N ALA A 125 9.74 9.50 -8.17
CA ALA A 125 8.90 9.07 -7.05
C ALA A 125 7.85 10.13 -6.68
N SER A 126 8.13 11.42 -6.86
CA SER A 126 7.18 12.52 -6.71
C SER A 126 5.95 12.40 -7.59
N ASP A 127 6.12 11.85 -8.81
CA ASP A 127 5.05 11.72 -9.79
C ASP A 127 4.20 10.47 -9.54
N VAL A 128 4.77 9.47 -8.85
CA VAL A 128 4.14 8.18 -8.55
C VAL A 128 3.49 8.18 -7.17
N LYS A 129 4.03 8.94 -6.21
CA LYS A 129 3.48 9.02 -4.86
C LYS A 129 2.06 9.57 -4.89
N LEU A 130 1.13 8.83 -4.31
CA LEU A 130 -0.25 9.24 -4.10
C LEU A 130 -0.47 9.48 -2.61
N ASP A 131 -0.99 10.65 -2.26
CA ASP A 131 -1.28 11.00 -0.88
C ASP A 131 -2.34 10.05 -0.29
N GLY A 132 -2.12 9.60 0.93
CA GLY A 132 -3.01 8.67 1.63
C GLY A 132 -2.94 7.21 1.15
N ILE A 133 -2.08 6.90 0.20
CA ILE A 133 -1.86 5.53 -0.28
C ILE A 133 -0.46 5.09 0.11
N SER A 134 -0.36 4.16 1.04
CA SER A 134 0.91 3.71 1.58
C SER A 134 1.63 2.66 0.71
N GLU A 135 0.92 1.99 -0.19
CA GLU A 135 1.51 1.06 -1.15
C GLU A 135 1.85 1.81 -2.43
N ILE A 136 3.14 2.17 -2.58
CA ILE A 136 3.60 3.05 -3.67
C ILE A 136 3.38 2.45 -5.07
N SER A 137 3.33 1.12 -5.19
CA SER A 137 3.10 0.46 -6.49
C SER A 137 1.75 0.80 -7.12
N ARG A 138 0.75 1.20 -6.31
CA ARG A 138 -0.54 1.69 -6.81
C ARG A 138 -0.42 3.00 -7.59
N GLY A 139 0.54 3.83 -7.24
CA GLY A 139 0.80 5.09 -7.94
C GLY A 139 1.33 4.96 -9.36
N LEU A 140 1.72 3.75 -9.77
CA LEU A 140 2.10 3.48 -11.17
C LEU A 140 0.90 3.40 -12.12
N GLU A 141 -0.33 3.38 -11.60
CA GLU A 141 -1.56 3.32 -12.39
C GLU A 141 -1.67 4.54 -13.32
N GLY A 142 -1.82 4.29 -14.63
CA GLY A 142 -1.97 5.35 -15.64
C GLY A 142 -0.71 6.18 -15.90
N ARG A 143 0.44 5.90 -15.27
CA ARG A 143 1.67 6.70 -15.40
C ARG A 143 2.61 6.21 -16.49
N SER A 144 2.46 4.97 -16.95
CA SER A 144 3.34 4.38 -17.95
C SER A 144 2.55 3.59 -18.98
N ALA A 145 2.74 3.90 -20.26
CA ALA A 145 2.05 3.22 -21.36
C ALA A 145 2.40 1.72 -21.36
N GLY A 146 1.39 0.86 -21.49
CA GLY A 146 1.54 -0.59 -21.48
C GLY A 146 1.73 -1.21 -20.09
N VAL A 147 1.62 -0.44 -19.02
CA VAL A 147 1.59 -0.91 -17.63
C VAL A 147 0.15 -0.86 -17.13
N SER A 148 -0.41 -2.01 -16.82
CA SER A 148 -1.73 -2.14 -16.22
C SER A 148 -1.58 -2.42 -14.73
N VAL A 149 -2.19 -1.58 -13.91
CA VAL A 149 -2.25 -1.74 -12.45
C VAL A 149 -3.71 -1.95 -12.08
N GLN A 150 -4.01 -3.09 -11.50
CA GLN A 150 -5.36 -3.43 -11.06
C GLN A 150 -5.38 -3.56 -9.54
N ASN A 151 -6.09 -2.66 -8.88
CA ASN A 151 -6.31 -2.75 -7.44
C ASN A 151 -7.33 -3.86 -7.16
N VAL A 152 -6.89 -4.91 -6.48
CA VAL A 152 -7.70 -6.12 -6.21
C VAL A 152 -8.44 -6.06 -4.89
N SER A 153 -8.01 -5.19 -3.98
CA SER A 153 -8.61 -5.03 -2.66
C SER A 153 -8.50 -3.59 -2.18
N GLY A 154 -9.54 -3.11 -1.49
CA GLY A 154 -9.50 -1.85 -0.73
C GLY A 154 -8.76 -1.97 0.60
N THR A 155 -8.36 -3.19 0.99
CA THR A 155 -7.66 -3.43 2.25
C THR A 155 -6.27 -2.81 2.20
N PHE A 156 -5.89 -2.15 3.28
CA PHE A 156 -4.60 -1.53 3.43
C PHE A 156 -3.45 -2.52 3.24
N GLY A 157 -2.43 -2.13 2.47
CA GLY A 157 -1.25 -2.97 2.23
C GLY A 157 -1.41 -4.10 1.21
N ALA A 158 -2.60 -4.29 0.63
CA ALA A 158 -2.78 -5.24 -0.45
C ALA A 158 -2.05 -4.77 -1.71
N ALA A 159 -1.16 -5.63 -2.22
CA ALA A 159 -0.44 -5.36 -3.46
C ALA A 159 -1.40 -5.32 -4.66
N PRO A 160 -1.28 -4.35 -5.56
CA PRO A 160 -2.03 -4.36 -6.80
C PRO A 160 -1.51 -5.45 -7.74
N LYS A 161 -2.35 -5.91 -8.64
CA LYS A 161 -1.95 -6.78 -9.74
C LYS A 161 -1.34 -5.92 -10.85
N ILE A 162 -0.04 -6.02 -11.03
CA ILE A 162 0.70 -5.25 -12.05
C ILE A 162 1.04 -6.17 -13.21
N ARG A 163 0.77 -5.70 -14.42
CA ARG A 163 1.14 -6.37 -15.67
C ARG A 163 1.82 -5.37 -16.61
N ILE A 164 2.88 -5.82 -17.27
CA ILE A 164 3.59 -5.03 -18.28
C ILE A 164 3.36 -5.71 -19.65
N ARG A 165 2.81 -4.94 -20.60
CA ARG A 165 2.46 -5.42 -21.95
C ARG A 165 1.50 -6.63 -22.01
N GLY A 166 0.62 -6.75 -21.01
CA GLY A 166 -0.41 -7.79 -20.96
C GLY A 166 0.00 -9.08 -20.28
N ALA A 167 -0.74 -10.17 -20.53
CA ALA A 167 -0.44 -11.48 -19.98
C ALA A 167 0.63 -12.17 -20.85
N THR A 168 1.79 -12.42 -20.29
CA THR A 168 2.94 -13.05 -20.98
C THR A 168 2.94 -14.57 -20.90
N SER A 169 2.14 -15.15 -20.02
CA SER A 169 2.03 -16.59 -19.81
C SER A 169 0.60 -17.00 -19.44
N ILE A 170 0.18 -18.18 -19.93
CA ILE A 170 -1.10 -18.81 -19.58
C ILE A 170 -0.96 -19.56 -18.24
N PHE A 171 0.20 -20.14 -17.98
CA PHE A 171 0.47 -21.00 -16.81
C PHE A 171 1.52 -20.44 -15.85
N GLY A 172 2.18 -19.32 -16.17
CA GLY A 172 3.24 -18.72 -15.37
C GLY A 172 2.79 -17.46 -14.63
N ASP A 173 3.61 -17.04 -13.68
CA ASP A 173 3.43 -15.80 -12.94
C ASP A 173 3.62 -14.60 -13.89
N SER A 174 2.57 -13.79 -14.06
CA SER A 174 2.58 -12.60 -14.93
C SER A 174 3.02 -11.33 -14.18
N LYS A 175 3.67 -11.49 -13.00
CA LYS A 175 4.14 -10.36 -12.19
C LYS A 175 5.48 -9.84 -12.71
N PRO A 176 5.69 -8.52 -12.76
CA PRO A 176 6.99 -7.95 -13.07
C PRO A 176 8.00 -8.26 -11.95
N LEU A 177 9.26 -8.39 -12.34
CA LEU A 177 10.37 -8.53 -11.41
C LEU A 177 10.67 -7.18 -10.75
N TRP A 178 10.76 -7.14 -9.43
CA TRP A 178 11.16 -5.95 -8.68
C TRP A 178 12.66 -5.97 -8.40
N VAL A 179 13.32 -4.85 -8.65
CA VAL A 179 14.76 -4.67 -8.38
C VAL A 179 14.94 -3.38 -7.59
N VAL A 180 15.56 -3.45 -6.42
CA VAL A 180 15.80 -2.29 -5.55
C VAL A 180 17.31 -2.08 -5.39
N ASP A 181 17.81 -0.96 -5.89
CA ASP A 181 19.23 -0.62 -5.91
C ASP A 181 20.12 -1.72 -6.50
N GLY A 182 19.61 -2.38 -7.54
CA GLY A 182 20.32 -3.44 -8.25
C GLY A 182 20.17 -4.84 -7.65
N VAL A 183 19.49 -5.02 -6.52
CA VAL A 183 19.21 -6.31 -5.92
C VAL A 183 17.78 -6.75 -6.26
N ILE A 184 17.63 -8.00 -6.69
CA ILE A 184 16.33 -8.57 -7.01
C ILE A 184 15.54 -8.78 -5.72
N MET A 185 14.30 -8.28 -5.71
CA MET A 185 13.37 -8.48 -4.62
C MET A 185 12.43 -9.61 -4.99
N GLU A 186 12.29 -10.57 -4.10
CA GLU A 186 11.35 -11.65 -4.29
C GLU A 186 10.13 -11.49 -3.39
N ASP A 187 8.99 -11.98 -3.88
CA ASP A 187 7.77 -11.99 -3.09
C ASP A 187 7.96 -12.86 -1.83
N VAL A 188 7.42 -12.38 -0.72
CA VAL A 188 7.50 -13.07 0.58
C VAL A 188 6.73 -14.39 0.56
N ILE A 189 5.64 -14.42 -0.20
CA ILE A 189 4.76 -15.58 -0.36
C ILE A 189 4.39 -15.68 -1.84
N ASN A 190 4.41 -16.89 -2.36
CA ASN A 190 3.86 -17.14 -3.69
C ASN A 190 2.32 -17.17 -3.58
N VAL A 191 1.68 -16.07 -3.96
CA VAL A 191 0.22 -15.92 -3.96
C VAL A 191 -0.28 -16.24 -5.35
N ASP A 192 -1.15 -17.21 -5.47
CA ASP A 192 -1.76 -17.56 -6.74
C ASP A 192 -2.74 -16.47 -7.25
N ALA A 193 -3.08 -16.54 -8.54
CA ALA A 193 -3.94 -15.55 -9.18
C ALA A 193 -5.37 -15.53 -8.58
N ASN A 194 -5.83 -16.65 -8.03
CA ASN A 194 -7.16 -16.76 -7.42
C ASN A 194 -7.18 -16.07 -6.06
N SER A 195 -6.17 -16.29 -5.23
CA SER A 195 -6.02 -15.56 -3.96
C SER A 195 -5.92 -14.06 -4.16
N LEU A 196 -5.20 -13.60 -5.19
CA LEU A 196 -5.15 -12.18 -5.57
C LEU A 196 -6.51 -11.64 -6.02
N SER A 197 -7.29 -12.43 -6.75
CA SER A 197 -8.60 -11.99 -7.24
C SER A 197 -9.69 -12.06 -6.15
N SER A 198 -9.55 -12.96 -5.19
CA SER A 198 -10.49 -13.14 -4.08
C SER A 198 -10.31 -12.11 -2.96
N GLY A 199 -9.19 -11.36 -2.95
CA GLY A 199 -8.86 -10.44 -1.86
C GLY A 199 -8.49 -11.16 -0.56
N ASP A 200 -7.91 -12.34 -0.67
CA ASP A 200 -7.43 -13.13 0.47
C ASP A 200 -6.42 -12.31 1.29
N ALA A 201 -6.46 -12.45 2.63
CA ALA A 201 -5.56 -11.75 3.53
C ALA A 201 -4.08 -12.11 3.31
N THR A 202 -3.76 -13.26 2.74
CA THR A 202 -2.40 -13.62 2.32
C THR A 202 -1.84 -12.65 1.28
N THR A 203 -2.70 -11.98 0.50
CA THR A 203 -2.28 -10.94 -0.45
C THR A 203 -1.68 -9.72 0.22
N LEU A 204 -1.98 -9.49 1.51
CA LEU A 204 -1.47 -8.36 2.29
C LEU A 204 0.03 -8.44 2.57
N ILE A 205 0.60 -9.64 2.48
CA ILE A 205 2.03 -9.88 2.70
C ILE A 205 2.80 -10.12 1.39
N SER A 206 2.13 -10.16 0.26
CA SER A 206 2.72 -10.58 -1.02
C SER A 206 3.58 -9.52 -1.71
N SER A 207 3.50 -8.26 -1.31
CA SER A 207 4.27 -7.20 -1.98
C SER A 207 5.74 -7.23 -1.55
N ALA A 208 6.64 -7.50 -2.50
CA ALA A 208 8.09 -7.45 -2.29
C ALA A 208 8.61 -6.08 -1.87
N ILE A 209 7.85 -5.01 -2.14
CA ILE A 209 8.23 -3.62 -1.87
C ILE A 209 7.42 -2.94 -0.77
N ALA A 210 6.48 -3.66 -0.13
CA ALA A 210 5.65 -3.10 0.94
C ALA A 210 6.45 -2.59 2.16
N GLY A 211 7.68 -3.06 2.31
CA GLY A 211 8.63 -2.60 3.33
C GLY A 211 9.33 -1.29 3.01
N LEU A 212 9.22 -0.75 1.79
CA LEU A 212 9.89 0.50 1.41
C LEU A 212 9.04 1.71 1.82
N ASN A 213 9.71 2.75 2.31
CA ASN A 213 9.07 4.05 2.50
C ASN A 213 9.07 4.80 1.16
N ALA A 214 7.91 5.32 0.75
CA ALA A 214 7.77 6.10 -0.46
C ALA A 214 8.70 7.33 -0.49
N ASP A 215 8.93 7.96 0.66
CA ASP A 215 9.79 9.13 0.79
C ASP A 215 11.28 8.83 0.59
N ASP A 216 11.69 7.56 0.65
CA ASP A 216 13.06 7.11 0.43
C ASP A 216 13.35 6.77 -1.03
N ILE A 217 12.34 6.73 -1.89
CA ILE A 217 12.47 6.41 -3.29
C ILE A 217 12.81 7.69 -4.07
N GLU A 218 13.77 7.57 -5.00
CA GLU A 218 14.15 8.62 -5.94
C GLU A 218 13.39 8.47 -7.26
N SER A 219 13.41 7.25 -7.84
CA SER A 219 12.82 6.99 -9.16
C SER A 219 12.45 5.54 -9.38
N PHE A 220 11.56 5.35 -10.34
CA PHE A 220 11.19 4.07 -10.93
C PHE A 220 11.66 4.03 -12.38
N GLN A 221 12.28 2.93 -12.78
CA GLN A 221 12.61 2.65 -14.17
C GLN A 221 11.85 1.37 -14.58
N ILE A 222 10.99 1.45 -15.56
CA ILE A 222 10.18 0.33 -16.02
C ILE A 222 10.78 -0.20 -17.31
N LEU A 223 11.28 -1.43 -17.30
CA LEU A 223 11.84 -2.14 -18.44
C LEU A 223 10.74 -3.02 -19.04
N LYS A 224 10.33 -2.74 -20.28
CA LYS A 224 9.08 -3.28 -20.83
C LYS A 224 9.26 -4.41 -21.83
N ASP A 225 10.39 -4.50 -22.51
CA ASP A 225 10.60 -5.48 -23.57
C ASP A 225 11.79 -6.39 -23.32
N GLY A 226 11.91 -7.43 -24.15
CA GLY A 226 12.98 -8.42 -24.03
C GLY A 226 14.38 -7.82 -24.23
N SER A 227 14.53 -6.76 -25.03
CA SER A 227 15.81 -6.05 -25.18
C SER A 227 16.22 -5.39 -23.85
N ALA A 228 15.27 -4.73 -23.19
CA ALA A 228 15.52 -4.08 -21.90
C ALA A 228 15.71 -5.07 -20.75
N THR A 229 15.06 -6.23 -20.80
CA THR A 229 15.00 -7.21 -19.70
C THR A 229 15.96 -8.39 -19.88
N SER A 230 16.60 -8.55 -21.05
CA SER A 230 17.48 -9.68 -21.38
C SER A 230 18.58 -9.95 -20.35
N ILE A 231 19.08 -8.89 -19.71
CA ILE A 231 20.11 -8.94 -18.67
C ILE A 231 19.66 -9.70 -17.41
N TYR A 232 18.34 -9.86 -17.22
CA TYR A 232 17.74 -10.59 -16.10
C TYR A 232 17.33 -12.03 -16.46
N GLY A 233 17.48 -12.42 -17.74
CA GLY A 233 17.12 -13.74 -18.25
C GLY A 233 15.64 -14.07 -18.11
N ALA A 234 15.31 -15.36 -17.97
CA ALA A 234 13.94 -15.87 -17.92
C ALA A 234 13.09 -15.33 -16.74
N ARG A 235 13.72 -14.84 -15.68
CA ARG A 235 13.02 -14.24 -14.51
C ARG A 235 12.26 -12.96 -14.87
N ALA A 236 12.62 -12.30 -15.95
CA ALA A 236 12.08 -10.99 -16.34
C ALA A 236 11.11 -11.06 -17.54
N MET A 237 10.51 -12.21 -17.80
CA MET A 237 9.55 -12.38 -18.92
C MET A 237 8.34 -11.45 -18.84
N ALA A 238 7.91 -11.10 -17.63
CA ALA A 238 6.79 -10.19 -17.38
C ALA A 238 7.21 -8.72 -17.22
N GLY A 239 8.48 -8.36 -17.58
CA GLY A 239 9.04 -7.04 -17.40
C GLY A 239 9.77 -6.87 -16.06
N VAL A 240 10.45 -5.75 -15.91
CA VAL A 240 11.22 -5.40 -14.68
C VAL A 240 10.89 -3.99 -14.25
N ILE A 241 10.67 -3.79 -12.96
CA ILE A 241 10.55 -2.48 -12.33
C ILE A 241 11.74 -2.28 -11.42
N VAL A 242 12.60 -1.34 -11.78
CA VAL A 242 13.80 -0.97 -11.02
C VAL A 242 13.49 0.24 -10.16
N ILE A 243 13.70 0.14 -8.87
CA ILE A 243 13.58 1.20 -7.88
C ILE A 243 14.99 1.67 -7.51
N THR A 244 15.20 2.98 -7.56
CA THR A 244 16.40 3.61 -7.03
C THR A 244 16.04 4.38 -5.77
N THR A 245 16.77 4.13 -4.68
CA THR A 245 16.59 4.87 -3.42
C THR A 245 17.40 6.15 -3.40
N LYS A 246 16.96 7.11 -2.58
CA LYS A 246 17.66 8.39 -2.39
C LYS A 246 19.07 8.19 -1.87
N LYS A 247 19.96 9.05 -2.35
CA LYS A 247 21.38 9.12 -1.97
C LYS A 247 21.69 10.47 -1.34
N GLY A 248 22.78 10.52 -0.61
CA GLY A 248 23.34 11.78 -0.16
C GLY A 248 23.80 12.63 -1.34
N THR A 249 23.56 13.94 -1.27
CA THR A 249 24.01 14.92 -2.26
C THR A 249 25.20 15.70 -1.69
N PRO A 250 26.26 15.95 -2.47
CA PRO A 250 27.33 16.84 -2.05
C PRO A 250 26.81 18.24 -1.75
N GLY A 251 27.32 18.89 -0.72
CA GLY A 251 26.96 20.25 -0.34
C GLY A 251 26.49 20.36 1.11
N ILE A 252 25.49 21.21 1.34
CA ILE A 252 24.97 21.53 2.67
C ILE A 252 24.16 20.34 3.23
N THR A 253 24.38 20.03 4.50
CA THR A 253 23.56 19.03 5.20
C THR A 253 22.11 19.47 5.23
N LYS A 254 21.23 18.61 4.70
CA LYS A 254 19.79 18.82 4.67
C LYS A 254 19.10 17.83 5.60
N VAL A 255 18.33 18.35 6.55
CA VAL A 255 17.42 17.57 7.37
C VAL A 255 16.01 17.81 6.86
N SER A 256 15.26 16.75 6.62
CA SER A 256 13.88 16.82 6.14
C SER A 256 12.98 16.01 7.05
N TYR A 257 11.80 16.54 7.30
CA TYR A 257 10.72 15.85 7.99
C TYR A 257 9.45 15.99 7.16
N THR A 258 8.79 14.86 6.93
CA THR A 258 7.49 14.79 6.25
C THR A 258 6.49 14.15 7.20
N GLY A 259 5.40 14.85 7.50
CA GLY A 259 4.25 14.32 8.22
C GLY A 259 3.04 14.30 7.30
N GLU A 260 2.41 13.15 7.15
CA GLU A 260 1.23 12.96 6.31
C GLU A 260 0.08 12.44 7.18
N PHE A 261 -1.08 13.07 7.09
CA PHE A 261 -2.27 12.72 7.83
C PHE A 261 -3.41 12.51 6.85
N THR A 262 -3.94 11.31 6.80
CA THR A 262 -5.04 10.94 5.90
C THR A 262 -6.25 10.56 6.72
N MET A 263 -7.33 11.32 6.55
CA MET A 263 -8.61 11.03 7.19
C MET A 263 -9.48 10.20 6.27
N ARG A 264 -9.99 9.08 6.79
CA ARG A 264 -11.01 8.26 6.12
C ARG A 264 -12.31 8.40 6.88
N MET A 265 -13.35 8.81 6.17
CA MET A 265 -14.69 8.98 6.74
C MET A 265 -15.49 7.69 6.58
N VAL A 266 -16.44 7.48 7.49
CA VAL A 266 -17.41 6.39 7.37
C VAL A 266 -18.18 6.52 6.07
N PRO A 267 -18.34 5.45 5.26
CA PRO A 267 -19.16 5.48 4.06
C PRO A 267 -20.62 5.78 4.38
N SER A 268 -21.35 6.29 3.42
CA SER A 268 -22.78 6.58 3.56
C SER A 268 -23.61 5.76 2.59
N TYR A 269 -24.73 5.22 3.06
CA TYR A 269 -25.72 4.55 2.20
C TYR A 269 -26.31 5.46 1.12
N SER A 270 -26.23 6.80 1.28
CA SER A 270 -26.66 7.74 0.25
C SER A 270 -25.90 7.60 -1.07
N ASN A 271 -24.72 6.99 -1.05
CA ASN A 271 -23.89 6.74 -2.23
C ASN A 271 -24.24 5.43 -2.96
N PHE A 272 -25.18 4.66 -2.43
CA PHE A 272 -25.53 3.34 -2.95
C PHE A 272 -27.05 3.22 -3.17
N ASN A 273 -27.43 2.52 -4.22
CA ASN A 273 -28.83 2.18 -4.46
C ASN A 273 -29.18 0.87 -3.75
N ILE A 274 -29.40 0.94 -2.44
CA ILE A 274 -29.68 -0.20 -1.56
C ILE A 274 -31.00 0.07 -0.83
N MET A 275 -31.89 -0.93 -0.80
CA MET A 275 -33.17 -0.85 -0.11
C MET A 275 -32.98 -0.50 1.38
N ASN A 276 -33.85 0.35 1.89
CA ASN A 276 -33.97 0.62 3.31
C ASN A 276 -34.75 -0.54 4.03
N SER A 277 -34.88 -0.48 5.34
CA SER A 277 -35.55 -1.53 6.10
C SER A 277 -37.04 -1.67 5.78
N GLN A 278 -37.75 -0.56 5.50
CA GLN A 278 -39.17 -0.59 5.11
C GLN A 278 -39.36 -1.29 3.77
N GLU A 279 -38.56 -0.95 2.78
CA GLU A 279 -38.61 -1.60 1.46
C GLU A 279 -38.28 -3.08 1.55
N GLN A 280 -37.29 -3.46 2.37
CA GLN A 280 -36.95 -4.86 2.61
C GLN A 280 -38.07 -5.62 3.33
N MET A 281 -38.67 -5.01 4.35
CA MET A 281 -39.79 -5.64 5.06
C MET A 281 -41.02 -5.79 4.17
N ALA A 282 -41.28 -4.86 3.25
CA ALA A 282 -42.35 -5.01 2.27
C ALA A 282 -42.14 -6.24 1.36
N VAL A 283 -40.89 -6.45 0.89
CA VAL A 283 -40.53 -7.66 0.13
C VAL A 283 -40.69 -8.93 0.99
N TYR A 284 -40.25 -8.90 2.24
CA TYR A 284 -40.38 -10.07 3.14
C TYR A 284 -41.84 -10.38 3.46
N GLN A 285 -42.68 -9.38 3.63
CA GLN A 285 -44.13 -9.57 3.82
C GLN A 285 -44.75 -10.24 2.60
N GLU A 286 -44.42 -9.78 1.38
CA GLU A 286 -44.90 -10.41 0.15
C GLU A 286 -44.43 -11.88 0.03
N MET A 287 -43.18 -12.16 0.39
CA MET A 287 -42.62 -13.52 0.42
C MET A 287 -43.38 -14.40 1.46
N TYR A 288 -43.73 -13.83 2.60
CA TYR A 288 -44.49 -14.53 3.63
C TYR A 288 -45.91 -14.83 3.15
N ASP A 289 -46.60 -13.86 2.54
CA ASP A 289 -47.96 -14.01 2.04
C ASP A 289 -48.05 -15.04 0.89
N LYS A 290 -46.98 -15.16 0.11
CA LYS A 290 -46.82 -16.20 -0.92
C LYS A 290 -46.40 -17.57 -0.37
N GLY A 291 -46.20 -17.69 0.95
CA GLY A 291 -45.78 -18.94 1.60
C GLY A 291 -44.29 -19.29 1.38
N TRP A 292 -43.49 -18.37 0.87
CA TRP A 292 -42.05 -18.60 0.66
C TRP A 292 -41.23 -18.50 1.95
N LEU A 293 -41.74 -17.79 2.96
CA LEU A 293 -41.17 -17.69 4.30
C LEU A 293 -42.01 -18.54 5.27
N ASN A 294 -41.67 -19.82 5.40
CA ASN A 294 -42.29 -20.72 6.36
C ASN A 294 -41.44 -20.73 7.65
N TYR A 295 -42.06 -20.40 8.79
CA TYR A 295 -41.38 -20.38 10.09
C TYR A 295 -40.78 -21.74 10.44
N ALA A 296 -41.45 -22.84 10.17
CA ALA A 296 -40.95 -24.18 10.47
C ALA A 296 -39.65 -24.49 9.70
N ASN A 297 -39.52 -23.96 8.48
CA ASN A 297 -38.34 -24.20 7.66
C ASN A 297 -37.23 -23.20 7.93
N THR A 298 -37.53 -22.01 8.45
CA THR A 298 -36.49 -20.97 8.70
C THR A 298 -35.61 -21.31 9.89
N VAL A 299 -36.08 -22.06 10.86
CA VAL A 299 -35.31 -22.50 12.04
C VAL A 299 -34.20 -23.47 11.68
N TYR A 300 -34.38 -24.25 10.61
CA TYR A 300 -33.43 -25.30 10.18
C TYR A 300 -32.54 -24.87 9.03
N ARG A 301 -32.65 -23.61 8.56
CA ARG A 301 -31.82 -23.09 7.50
C ARG A 301 -30.41 -22.71 7.99
N SER A 302 -29.47 -22.81 7.09
CA SER A 302 -28.09 -22.35 7.37
C SER A 302 -27.99 -20.85 7.67
N GLU A 303 -28.96 -20.07 7.15
CA GLU A 303 -29.05 -18.63 7.37
C GLU A 303 -30.49 -18.23 7.68
N SER A 304 -30.68 -17.34 8.65
CA SER A 304 -31.97 -16.76 8.95
C SER A 304 -31.85 -15.29 9.31
N GLY A 305 -32.87 -14.52 8.93
CA GLY A 305 -33.01 -13.11 9.29
C GLY A 305 -34.10 -12.90 10.36
N VAL A 306 -34.81 -11.76 10.22
CA VAL A 306 -35.85 -11.32 11.18
C VAL A 306 -36.95 -12.36 11.41
N TYR A 307 -37.40 -13.03 10.34
CA TYR A 307 -38.45 -14.05 10.48
C TYR A 307 -37.96 -15.32 11.20
N GLY A 308 -36.71 -15.74 10.97
CA GLY A 308 -36.09 -16.82 11.72
C GLY A 308 -35.91 -16.48 13.20
N LYS A 309 -35.49 -15.28 13.50
CA LYS A 309 -35.39 -14.78 14.88
C LYS A 309 -36.76 -14.71 15.55
N LEU A 310 -37.78 -14.21 14.85
CA LEU A 310 -39.15 -14.22 15.35
C LEU A 310 -39.61 -15.64 15.68
N SER A 311 -39.32 -16.61 14.81
CA SER A 311 -39.66 -18.02 15.05
C SER A 311 -38.98 -18.59 16.31
N GLN A 312 -37.73 -18.17 16.59
CA GLN A 312 -37.05 -18.53 17.83
C GLN A 312 -37.73 -17.88 19.04
N LEU A 313 -38.03 -16.59 18.98
CA LEU A 313 -38.55 -15.81 20.10
C LEU A 313 -39.97 -16.25 20.54
N ILE A 314 -40.86 -16.61 19.61
CA ILE A 314 -42.19 -17.12 19.93
C ILE A 314 -42.17 -18.51 20.61
N ASN A 315 -41.04 -19.22 20.53
CA ASN A 315 -40.81 -20.52 21.14
C ASN A 315 -39.86 -20.44 22.35
N THR A 316 -39.30 -19.26 22.66
CA THR A 316 -38.44 -19.06 23.83
C THR A 316 -39.26 -18.64 25.03
N TYR A 317 -39.40 -19.54 26.00
CA TYR A 317 -40.11 -19.30 27.26
C TYR A 317 -39.13 -18.83 28.33
N ASP A 318 -39.44 -17.74 29.00
CA ASP A 318 -38.68 -17.25 30.14
C ASP A 318 -39.39 -17.69 31.44
N PRO A 319 -38.78 -18.62 32.20
CA PRO A 319 -39.37 -19.08 33.45
C PRO A 319 -39.40 -18.02 34.54
N ALA A 320 -38.56 -16.97 34.46
CA ALA A 320 -38.53 -15.92 35.47
C ALA A 320 -39.73 -14.96 35.33
N THR A 321 -40.13 -14.66 34.11
CA THR A 321 -41.28 -13.80 33.81
C THR A 321 -42.59 -14.58 33.58
N GLY A 322 -42.52 -15.89 33.35
CA GLY A 322 -43.64 -16.72 33.00
C GLY A 322 -44.21 -16.46 31.61
N GLN A 323 -43.45 -15.83 30.74
CA GLN A 323 -43.91 -15.42 29.41
C GLN A 323 -42.96 -15.90 28.30
N PHE A 324 -43.49 -16.00 27.09
CA PHE A 324 -42.66 -16.15 25.89
C PHE A 324 -42.01 -14.81 25.52
N ALA A 325 -40.81 -14.85 24.97
CA ALA A 325 -40.07 -13.66 24.57
C ALA A 325 -40.84 -12.79 23.57
N VAL A 326 -41.61 -13.40 22.68
CA VAL A 326 -42.63 -12.74 21.85
C VAL A 326 -43.90 -13.58 21.90
N LEU A 327 -45.03 -12.94 22.13
CA LEU A 327 -46.32 -13.61 22.11
C LEU A 327 -46.65 -14.12 20.70
N ASN A 328 -47.03 -15.39 20.58
CA ASN A 328 -47.37 -15.99 19.30
C ASN A 328 -48.82 -15.65 18.89
N THR A 329 -49.16 -14.37 18.93
CA THR A 329 -50.38 -13.78 18.41
C THR A 329 -50.09 -12.89 17.21
N PRO A 330 -51.06 -12.61 16.33
CA PRO A 330 -50.85 -11.68 15.22
C PRO A 330 -50.29 -10.31 15.70
N GLU A 331 -50.81 -9.78 16.80
CA GLU A 331 -50.41 -8.49 17.37
C GLU A 331 -48.98 -8.56 17.89
N GLY A 332 -48.58 -9.61 18.61
CA GLY A 332 -47.23 -9.78 19.14
C GLY A 332 -46.19 -9.93 18.03
N ARG A 333 -46.49 -10.74 17.03
CA ARG A 333 -45.61 -10.91 15.84
C ARG A 333 -45.48 -9.64 15.05
N ASN A 334 -46.59 -8.94 14.78
CA ASN A 334 -46.56 -7.67 14.05
C ASN A 334 -45.82 -6.58 14.81
N ALA A 335 -45.93 -6.51 16.14
CA ALA A 335 -45.16 -5.57 16.95
C ALA A 335 -43.66 -5.78 16.83
N TYR A 336 -43.19 -7.03 16.81
CA TYR A 336 -41.77 -7.35 16.58
C TYR A 336 -41.30 -7.01 15.16
N LEU A 337 -42.08 -7.43 14.14
CA LEU A 337 -41.72 -7.15 12.73
C LEU A 337 -41.72 -5.65 12.43
N ARG A 338 -42.60 -4.87 13.06
CA ARG A 338 -42.64 -3.41 12.93
C ARG A 338 -41.39 -2.74 13.49
N GLN A 339 -40.76 -3.29 14.54
CA GLN A 339 -39.49 -2.78 15.02
C GLN A 339 -38.41 -2.97 13.98
N ALA A 340 -38.37 -4.11 13.28
CA ALA A 340 -37.43 -4.35 12.19
C ALA A 340 -37.66 -3.44 10.98
N GLU A 341 -38.93 -3.13 10.67
CA GLU A 341 -39.30 -2.21 9.59
C GLU A 341 -38.73 -0.80 9.79
N PHE A 342 -38.79 -0.30 11.01
CA PHE A 342 -38.30 1.07 11.33
C PHE A 342 -36.84 1.15 11.76
N ARG A 343 -36.14 0.02 11.90
CA ARG A 343 -34.76 -0.02 12.43
C ARG A 343 -33.77 0.69 11.53
N ASN A 344 -33.79 0.39 10.25
CA ASN A 344 -32.94 1.00 9.22
C ASN A 344 -31.45 1.03 9.59
N THR A 345 -30.92 -0.12 10.00
CA THR A 345 -29.53 -0.27 10.46
C THR A 345 -28.54 0.29 9.46
N ASP A 346 -27.64 1.11 9.95
CA ASP A 346 -26.53 1.67 9.17
C ASP A 346 -25.27 0.84 9.45
N TRP A 347 -25.11 -0.27 8.69
CA TRP A 347 -23.95 -1.16 8.85
C TRP A 347 -22.61 -0.45 8.62
N PHE A 348 -22.58 0.63 7.84
CA PHE A 348 -21.34 1.39 7.70
C PHE A 348 -20.95 2.06 9.02
N LYS A 349 -21.91 2.61 9.77
CA LYS A 349 -21.62 3.21 11.09
C LYS A 349 -21.26 2.15 12.14
N GLU A 350 -21.84 0.94 12.04
CA GLU A 350 -21.55 -0.15 12.96
C GLU A 350 -20.17 -0.77 12.75
N LEU A 351 -19.70 -0.85 11.49
CA LEU A 351 -18.50 -1.60 11.13
C LEU A 351 -17.30 -0.73 10.77
N PHE A 352 -17.51 0.59 10.58
CA PHE A 352 -16.47 1.52 10.20
C PHE A 352 -16.41 2.71 11.16
N ARG A 353 -15.26 3.31 11.22
CA ARG A 353 -15.01 4.51 12.03
C ARG A 353 -14.29 5.57 11.22
N ASN A 354 -14.49 6.84 11.59
CA ASN A 354 -13.60 7.88 11.11
C ASN A 354 -12.20 7.58 11.66
N SER A 355 -11.25 7.37 10.78
CA SER A 355 -9.89 7.03 11.15
C SER A 355 -8.90 8.01 10.55
N ILE A 356 -7.87 8.33 11.32
CA ILE A 356 -6.75 9.14 10.86
C ILE A 356 -5.53 8.24 10.80
N GLN A 357 -5.12 7.93 9.58
CA GLN A 357 -3.81 7.35 9.32
C GLN A 357 -2.77 8.45 9.39
N HIS A 358 -1.65 8.21 10.04
CA HIS A 358 -0.54 9.14 10.04
C HIS A 358 0.77 8.45 9.68
N SER A 359 1.58 9.15 8.90
CA SER A 359 2.90 8.71 8.49
C SER A 359 3.91 9.82 8.78
N HIS A 360 5.02 9.44 9.35
CA HIS A 360 6.10 10.34 9.71
C HIS A 360 7.39 9.81 9.11
N SER A 361 8.10 10.64 8.37
CA SER A 361 9.39 10.34 7.77
C SER A 361 10.38 11.43 8.11
N ALA A 362 11.49 11.06 8.72
CA ALA A 362 12.59 11.97 9.00
C ALA A 362 13.83 11.49 8.26
N SER A 363 14.52 12.39 7.57
CA SER A 363 15.74 12.05 6.84
C SER A 363 16.81 13.10 6.97
N ILE A 364 18.05 12.65 6.87
CA ILE A 364 19.25 13.49 6.79
C ILE A 364 20.04 13.11 5.54
N SER A 365 20.38 14.11 4.75
CA SER A 365 21.23 13.98 3.58
C SER A 365 22.39 14.95 3.69
N SER A 366 23.61 14.46 3.47
CA SER A 366 24.80 15.29 3.46
C SER A 366 25.86 14.66 2.57
N GLY A 367 26.83 15.46 2.16
CA GLY A 367 27.94 14.97 1.37
C GLY A 367 29.03 15.99 1.15
N SER A 368 30.15 15.49 0.69
CA SER A 368 31.32 16.22 0.24
C SER A 368 31.85 15.59 -1.06
N GLU A 369 32.90 16.14 -1.63
CA GLU A 369 33.59 15.51 -2.76
C GLU A 369 34.13 14.11 -2.43
N LYS A 370 34.41 13.81 -1.14
CA LYS A 370 34.95 12.51 -0.70
C LYS A 370 33.87 11.46 -0.40
N GLY A 371 32.61 11.86 -0.28
CA GLY A 371 31.55 10.94 -0.03
C GLY A 371 30.28 11.61 0.45
N SER A 372 29.19 10.85 0.40
CA SER A 372 27.86 11.31 0.79
C SER A 372 27.12 10.26 1.58
N TYR A 373 26.14 10.68 2.39
CA TYR A 373 25.26 9.78 3.12
C TYR A 373 23.84 10.31 3.11
N TYR A 374 22.92 9.36 3.07
CA TYR A 374 21.51 9.56 3.30
C TYR A 374 21.07 8.57 4.37
N ALA A 375 20.35 9.04 5.36
CA ALA A 375 19.73 8.18 6.36
C ALA A 375 18.30 8.65 6.62
N SER A 376 17.38 7.71 6.76
CA SER A 376 15.98 7.99 7.06
C SER A 376 15.39 6.99 8.04
N VAL A 377 14.42 7.47 8.80
CA VAL A 377 13.53 6.65 9.64
C VAL A 377 12.10 7.01 9.30
N GLY A 378 11.25 6.00 9.18
CA GLY A 378 9.84 6.17 8.90
C GLY A 378 8.98 5.38 9.88
N ALA A 379 7.85 5.96 10.26
CA ALA A 379 6.82 5.31 11.05
C ALA A 379 5.46 5.64 10.46
N MET A 380 4.67 4.61 10.21
CA MET A 380 3.29 4.74 9.75
C MET A 380 2.38 3.97 10.69
N VAL A 381 1.34 4.64 11.15
CA VAL A 381 0.31 4.08 12.02
C VAL A 381 -1.04 4.28 11.37
N ASP A 382 -1.72 3.20 11.09
CA ASP A 382 -3.10 3.18 10.63
C ASP A 382 -3.95 2.42 11.65
N PRO A 383 -4.79 3.10 12.42
CA PRO A 383 -5.66 2.44 13.39
C PRO A 383 -6.75 1.60 12.74
N GLY A 384 -6.83 1.61 11.41
CA GLY A 384 -7.82 0.89 10.62
C GLY A 384 -9.12 1.66 10.39
N TRP A 385 -9.67 1.50 9.21
CA TRP A 385 -10.95 2.06 8.82
C TRP A 385 -12.14 1.23 9.30
N SER A 386 -12.06 -0.09 9.16
CA SER A 386 -13.01 -1.02 9.75
C SER A 386 -12.62 -1.38 11.19
N ILE A 387 -13.60 -1.74 12.00
CA ILE A 387 -13.35 -2.30 13.34
C ILE A 387 -12.45 -3.54 13.23
N GLN A 388 -11.65 -3.81 14.27
CA GLN A 388 -10.71 -4.95 14.34
C GLN A 388 -9.67 -4.99 13.19
N SER A 389 -9.33 -3.85 12.61
CA SER A 389 -8.21 -3.75 11.67
C SER A 389 -7.21 -2.69 12.13
N LYS A 390 -5.92 -2.93 11.96
CA LYS A 390 -4.83 -1.99 12.23
C LYS A 390 -3.61 -2.34 11.39
N VAL A 391 -2.78 -1.34 11.07
CA VAL A 391 -1.46 -1.55 10.46
C VAL A 391 -0.45 -0.59 11.06
N ASN A 392 0.69 -1.11 11.49
CA ASN A 392 1.84 -0.33 11.87
C ASN A 392 3.03 -0.73 11.00
N ARG A 393 3.80 0.22 10.51
CA ARG A 393 5.01 -0.03 9.72
C ARG A 393 6.12 0.89 10.16
N TYR A 394 7.29 0.33 10.38
CA TYR A 394 8.51 1.04 10.73
C TYR A 394 9.57 0.76 9.68
N THR A 395 10.31 1.76 9.26
CA THR A 395 11.33 1.66 8.21
C THR A 395 12.60 2.38 8.61
N LEU A 396 13.73 1.84 8.15
CA LEU A 396 15.05 2.44 8.29
C LEU A 396 15.78 2.26 6.96
N LEU A 397 16.38 3.32 6.44
CA LEU A 397 17.29 3.29 5.31
C LEU A 397 18.56 4.05 5.65
N VAL A 398 19.71 3.46 5.33
CA VAL A 398 21.01 4.12 5.36
C VAL A 398 21.69 3.84 4.03
N ASN A 399 22.08 4.88 3.32
CA ASN A 399 22.76 4.81 2.04
C ASN A 399 24.01 5.71 2.09
N THR A 400 25.18 5.11 1.97
CA THR A 400 26.45 5.81 2.09
C THR A 400 27.31 5.54 0.85
N THR A 401 27.82 6.61 0.24
CA THR A 401 28.78 6.54 -0.87
C THR A 401 30.08 7.14 -0.43
N GLN A 402 31.19 6.44 -0.65
CA GLN A 402 32.53 6.90 -0.35
C GLN A 402 33.41 6.89 -1.62
N HIS A 403 34.04 7.99 -1.92
CA HIS A 403 34.99 8.17 -3.03
C HIS A 403 36.42 8.04 -2.51
N ILE A 404 37.13 7.05 -2.99
CA ILE A 404 38.47 6.68 -2.54
C ILE A 404 39.42 6.80 -3.75
N LEU A 405 40.71 7.04 -3.50
CA LEU A 405 41.73 7.12 -4.52
C LEU A 405 41.43 8.16 -5.63
N LYS A 406 41.01 9.37 -5.25
CA LYS A 406 40.68 10.45 -6.21
C LYS A 406 39.63 9.99 -7.23
N ASP A 407 38.50 9.48 -6.74
CA ASP A 407 37.34 9.00 -7.50
C ASP A 407 37.56 7.77 -8.40
N LYS A 408 38.74 7.14 -8.32
CA LYS A 408 38.99 5.89 -9.03
C LYS A 408 38.23 4.70 -8.39
N LEU A 409 37.98 4.76 -7.08
CA LEU A 409 37.32 3.72 -6.33
C LEU A 409 36.13 4.32 -5.59
N THR A 410 34.94 3.77 -5.83
CA THR A 410 33.70 4.18 -5.14
C THR A 410 33.13 2.98 -4.39
N LEU A 411 32.90 3.16 -3.09
CA LEU A 411 32.22 2.20 -2.23
C LEU A 411 30.82 2.70 -1.89
N ASN A 412 29.80 1.93 -2.24
CA ASN A 412 28.40 2.16 -1.83
C ASN A 412 27.98 1.13 -0.78
N LEU A 413 27.46 1.59 0.33
CA LEU A 413 26.88 0.74 1.37
C LEU A 413 25.42 1.12 1.56
N ILE A 414 24.52 0.12 1.48
CA ILE A 414 23.09 0.32 1.66
C ILE A 414 22.59 -0.67 2.71
N GLY A 415 22.00 -0.13 3.78
CA GLY A 415 21.26 -0.88 4.79
C GLY A 415 19.80 -0.48 4.77
N ASN A 416 18.91 -1.45 4.67
CA ASN A 416 17.48 -1.23 4.73
C ASN A 416 16.87 -2.22 5.73
N ALA A 417 15.97 -1.74 6.58
CA ALA A 417 15.20 -2.57 7.49
C ALA A 417 13.75 -2.09 7.53
N SER A 418 12.82 -3.03 7.57
CA SER A 418 11.42 -2.73 7.80
C SER A 418 10.77 -3.78 8.70
N TYR A 419 9.82 -3.32 9.51
CA TYR A 419 8.94 -4.15 10.30
C TYR A 419 7.50 -3.69 10.10
N ARG A 420 6.61 -4.63 9.80
CA ARG A 420 5.18 -4.38 9.65
C ARG A 420 4.40 -5.35 10.55
N GLU A 421 3.50 -4.79 11.30
CA GLU A 421 2.51 -5.47 12.12
C GLU A 421 1.12 -5.10 11.59
N GLN A 422 0.27 -6.09 11.33
CA GLN A 422 -1.06 -5.86 10.79
C GLN A 422 -2.05 -6.83 11.42
N ARG A 423 -3.24 -6.32 11.78
CA ARG A 423 -4.42 -7.13 12.09
C ARG A 423 -5.46 -6.92 11.01
N ALA A 424 -6.10 -8.00 10.59
CA ALA A 424 -7.18 -8.01 9.61
C ALA A 424 -8.28 -8.97 10.07
N PRO A 425 -9.53 -8.81 9.61
CA PRO A 425 -10.56 -9.82 9.77
C PRO A 425 -10.09 -11.18 9.25
N GLY A 426 -10.53 -12.25 9.88
CA GLY A 426 -10.23 -13.61 9.46
C GLY A 426 -10.56 -13.77 7.99
N SER A 427 -9.58 -14.27 7.24
CA SER A 427 -9.77 -14.58 5.84
C SER A 427 -10.14 -16.05 5.67
N LEU A 428 -10.74 -16.34 4.59
CA LEU A 428 -11.53 -17.51 4.35
C LEU A 428 -10.98 -18.26 3.16
N SER A 429 -11.02 -19.57 3.24
CA SER A 429 -10.80 -20.38 2.05
C SER A 429 -11.86 -20.00 1.02
N SER A 430 -11.42 -19.39 -0.09
CA SER A 430 -12.27 -19.19 -1.25
C SER A 430 -12.16 -20.43 -2.13
N GLU A 431 -13.24 -21.11 -2.35
CA GLU A 431 -13.32 -22.15 -3.38
C GLU A 431 -13.82 -21.50 -4.66
N VAL A 432 -13.00 -21.54 -5.69
CA VAL A 432 -13.38 -21.03 -7.02
C VAL A 432 -13.98 -22.18 -7.79
N ASP A 433 -15.25 -22.04 -8.17
CA ASP A 433 -15.88 -22.97 -9.12
C ASP A 433 -15.21 -22.77 -10.50
N PRO A 434 -14.48 -23.76 -11.01
CA PRO A 434 -13.75 -23.63 -12.27
C PRO A 434 -14.69 -23.56 -13.50
N VAL A 435 -15.96 -23.94 -13.36
CA VAL A 435 -16.95 -23.95 -14.45
C VAL A 435 -17.68 -22.61 -14.55
N PHE A 436 -18.15 -22.11 -13.41
CA PHE A 436 -18.97 -20.89 -13.35
C PHE A 436 -18.18 -19.65 -12.96
N GLY A 437 -16.91 -19.78 -12.55
CA GLY A 437 -16.09 -18.69 -12.08
C GLY A 437 -16.59 -18.03 -10.80
N THR A 438 -17.52 -18.67 -10.09
CA THR A 438 -18.06 -18.16 -8.83
C THR A 438 -17.12 -18.49 -7.69
N VAL A 439 -16.94 -17.53 -6.79
CA VAL A 439 -16.13 -17.72 -5.57
C VAL A 439 -17.07 -18.01 -4.41
N LYS A 440 -17.01 -19.22 -3.88
CA LYS A 440 -17.73 -19.61 -2.66
C LYS A 440 -16.92 -19.21 -1.43
N ARG A 441 -17.54 -18.48 -0.52
CA ARG A 441 -16.93 -18.01 0.73
C ARG A 441 -17.81 -18.40 1.92
N ASP A 442 -17.49 -19.48 2.57
CA ASP A 442 -18.34 -20.04 3.62
C ASP A 442 -18.43 -19.15 4.87
N PHE A 443 -17.32 -18.52 5.25
CA PHE A 443 -17.26 -17.68 6.46
C PHE A 443 -16.82 -16.23 6.14
N ASP A 444 -17.24 -15.66 5.01
CA ASP A 444 -16.87 -14.30 4.63
C ASP A 444 -17.38 -13.27 5.65
N ILE A 445 -16.46 -12.62 6.34
CA ILE A 445 -16.70 -11.58 7.32
C ILE A 445 -16.10 -10.24 6.90
N ASN A 446 -15.91 -10.02 5.60
CA ASN A 446 -15.44 -8.74 5.09
C ASN A 446 -16.45 -7.63 5.44
N PRO A 447 -16.06 -6.63 6.27
CA PRO A 447 -16.99 -5.62 6.77
C PRO A 447 -17.67 -4.81 5.65
N TYR A 448 -16.94 -4.51 4.56
CA TYR A 448 -17.47 -3.72 3.46
C TYR A 448 -18.50 -4.51 2.65
N SER A 449 -18.20 -5.76 2.34
CA SER A 449 -19.12 -6.67 1.67
C SER A 449 -20.37 -6.90 2.53
N TYR A 450 -20.18 -7.06 3.84
CA TYR A 450 -21.29 -7.24 4.78
C TYR A 450 -22.20 -6.00 4.81
N ALA A 451 -21.66 -4.80 4.92
CA ALA A 451 -22.44 -3.57 4.91
C ALA A 451 -23.28 -3.39 3.64
N LEU A 452 -22.75 -3.81 2.47
CA LEU A 452 -23.46 -3.69 1.20
C LEU A 452 -24.55 -4.76 1.00
N ARG A 453 -24.43 -5.94 1.61
CA ARG A 453 -25.28 -7.10 1.30
C ARG A 453 -26.23 -7.49 2.43
N SER A 454 -25.90 -7.11 3.66
CA SER A 454 -26.71 -7.49 4.81
C SER A 454 -27.99 -6.68 4.90
N SER A 455 -29.04 -7.32 5.40
CA SER A 455 -30.33 -6.66 5.59
C SER A 455 -30.23 -5.55 6.63
N ARG A 456 -30.79 -4.41 6.31
CA ARG A 456 -30.89 -3.26 7.20
C ARG A 456 -32.02 -3.39 8.24
N THR A 457 -32.78 -4.51 8.19
CA THR A 457 -33.79 -4.88 9.18
C THR A 457 -33.19 -5.55 10.41
N LEU A 458 -31.95 -6.05 10.32
CA LEU A 458 -31.27 -6.74 11.40
C LEU A 458 -30.79 -5.78 12.47
N ASP A 459 -30.84 -6.21 13.73
CA ASP A 459 -30.29 -5.50 14.87
C ASP A 459 -28.78 -5.77 14.99
N PRO A 460 -27.93 -4.74 15.07
CA PRO A 460 -26.48 -4.93 15.15
C PRO A 460 -26.02 -5.59 16.46
N ASP A 461 -26.85 -5.60 17.50
CA ASP A 461 -26.53 -6.16 18.81
C ASP A 461 -27.16 -7.55 19.04
N GLU A 462 -28.00 -8.02 18.10
CA GLU A 462 -28.64 -9.32 18.17
C GLU A 462 -27.88 -10.39 17.39
N PHE A 463 -28.04 -11.64 17.84
CA PHE A 463 -27.56 -12.82 17.12
C PHE A 463 -28.67 -13.39 16.23
N TYR A 464 -28.31 -13.62 14.98
CA TYR A 464 -29.14 -14.32 14.00
C TYR A 464 -28.51 -15.68 13.67
N THR A 465 -29.08 -16.46 12.79
CA THR A 465 -28.50 -17.72 12.36
C THR A 465 -27.67 -17.52 11.10
N ARG A 466 -26.43 -17.99 11.12
CA ARG A 466 -25.57 -18.17 9.93
C ARG A 466 -24.74 -19.44 10.14
N ASN A 467 -24.57 -20.23 9.08
CA ASN A 467 -23.88 -21.51 9.17
C ASN A 467 -24.46 -22.45 10.26
N TYR A 468 -25.80 -22.48 10.40
CA TYR A 468 -26.56 -23.26 11.39
C TYR A 468 -26.27 -22.89 12.85
N THR A 469 -25.69 -21.76 13.15
CA THR A 469 -25.30 -21.36 14.52
C THR A 469 -25.47 -19.85 14.73
N PRO A 470 -25.49 -19.35 15.96
CA PRO A 470 -25.59 -17.93 16.23
C PRO A 470 -24.47 -17.13 15.56
N PHE A 471 -24.84 -16.01 14.95
CA PHE A 471 -23.93 -15.10 14.25
C PHE A 471 -24.28 -13.66 14.54
N ASN A 472 -23.26 -12.91 14.93
CA ASN A 472 -23.25 -11.45 14.94
C ASN A 472 -21.93 -10.99 14.35
N ILE A 473 -21.97 -10.08 13.38
CA ILE A 473 -20.74 -9.67 12.65
C ILE A 473 -19.71 -9.00 13.56
N LYS A 474 -20.14 -8.17 14.53
CA LYS A 474 -19.21 -7.48 15.45
C LYS A 474 -18.52 -8.47 16.38
N ASP A 475 -19.26 -9.42 16.87
CA ASP A 475 -18.76 -10.52 17.69
C ASP A 475 -17.79 -11.40 16.90
N GLU A 476 -18.17 -11.81 15.69
CA GLU A 476 -17.32 -12.64 14.83
C GLU A 476 -16.01 -11.94 14.47
N LEU A 477 -16.03 -10.64 14.12
CA LEU A 477 -14.83 -9.88 13.83
C LEU A 477 -13.87 -9.77 15.02
N SER A 478 -14.37 -9.85 16.24
CA SER A 478 -13.53 -9.83 17.44
C SER A 478 -12.89 -11.19 17.76
N LYS A 479 -13.50 -12.29 17.30
CA LYS A 479 -13.14 -13.66 17.62
C LYS A 479 -12.52 -14.45 16.46
N ASN A 480 -12.59 -13.89 15.25
CA ASN A 480 -12.08 -14.49 14.04
C ASN A 480 -11.25 -13.46 13.28
N TYR A 481 -9.95 -13.44 13.53
CA TYR A 481 -9.04 -12.43 13.02
C TYR A 481 -7.69 -13.03 12.66
N MET A 482 -6.92 -12.27 11.85
CA MET A 482 -5.58 -12.63 11.44
C MET A 482 -4.59 -11.57 11.91
N ASP A 483 -3.50 -12.02 12.53
CA ASP A 483 -2.32 -11.21 12.81
C ASP A 483 -1.21 -11.56 11.82
N LEU A 484 -0.69 -10.53 11.17
CA LEU A 484 0.34 -10.65 10.13
C LEU A 484 1.55 -9.80 10.52
N ASN A 485 2.70 -10.44 10.61
CA ASN A 485 3.96 -9.79 10.92
C ASN A 485 4.96 -10.02 9.80
N VAL A 486 5.61 -8.96 9.34
CA VAL A 486 6.65 -9.04 8.30
C VAL A 486 7.87 -8.25 8.72
N SER A 487 9.01 -8.91 8.71
CA SER A 487 10.32 -8.30 8.94
C SER A 487 11.18 -8.48 7.69
N ASP A 488 11.82 -7.43 7.23
CA ASP A 488 12.75 -7.43 6.10
C ASP A 488 14.01 -6.66 6.48
N VAL A 489 15.18 -7.26 6.31
CA VAL A 489 16.48 -6.63 6.54
C VAL A 489 17.38 -6.94 5.36
N LYS A 490 17.90 -5.91 4.73
CA LYS A 490 18.85 -6.00 3.61
C LYS A 490 20.10 -5.20 3.92
N PHE A 491 21.24 -5.80 3.67
CA PHE A 491 22.52 -5.13 3.65
C PHE A 491 23.22 -5.40 2.32
N GLN A 492 23.75 -4.33 1.71
CA GLN A 492 24.37 -4.38 0.39
C GLN A 492 25.65 -3.54 0.40
N ALA A 493 26.69 -4.07 -0.23
CA ALA A 493 27.92 -3.36 -0.50
C ALA A 493 28.26 -3.46 -2.00
N GLU A 494 28.57 -2.34 -2.62
CA GLU A 494 29.00 -2.26 -4.02
C GLU A 494 30.32 -1.50 -4.11
N LEU A 495 31.30 -2.10 -4.74
CA LEU A 495 32.61 -1.51 -5.02
C LEU A 495 32.74 -1.29 -6.53
N LYS A 496 32.98 -0.06 -6.95
CA LYS A 496 33.23 0.32 -8.35
C LYS A 496 34.65 0.82 -8.49
N TRP A 497 35.36 0.25 -9.44
CA TRP A 497 36.76 0.61 -9.72
C TRP A 497 36.91 1.07 -11.18
N LYS A 498 37.18 2.36 -11.38
CA LYS A 498 37.57 2.94 -12.67
C LYS A 498 39.06 2.70 -12.90
N ILE A 499 39.38 1.58 -13.57
CA ILE A 499 40.76 1.21 -13.92
C ILE A 499 41.33 2.26 -14.87
N THR A 500 40.55 2.64 -15.87
CA THR A 500 40.83 3.74 -16.81
C THR A 500 39.55 4.56 -17.00
N PRO A 501 39.59 5.74 -17.64
CA PRO A 501 38.36 6.47 -17.99
C PRO A 501 37.35 5.65 -18.85
N LYS A 502 37.83 4.63 -19.56
CA LYS A 502 37.06 3.79 -20.47
C LYS A 502 36.65 2.45 -19.86
N VAL A 503 37.35 1.97 -18.82
CA VAL A 503 37.16 0.66 -18.21
C VAL A 503 36.74 0.80 -16.75
N GLU A 504 35.56 0.29 -16.42
CA GLU A 504 35.09 0.19 -15.04
C GLU A 504 34.78 -1.27 -14.69
N VAL A 505 35.24 -1.68 -13.52
CA VAL A 505 34.88 -2.98 -12.90
C VAL A 505 34.06 -2.73 -11.66
N SER A 506 33.01 -3.49 -11.46
CA SER A 506 32.23 -3.43 -10.22
C SER A 506 32.02 -4.82 -9.60
N ALA A 507 31.94 -4.83 -8.27
CA ALA A 507 31.56 -5.99 -7.49
C ALA A 507 30.47 -5.57 -6.50
N LEU A 508 29.36 -6.31 -6.47
CA LEU A 508 28.23 -6.11 -5.57
C LEU A 508 28.01 -7.37 -4.76
N GLY A 509 27.89 -7.23 -3.45
CA GLY A 509 27.45 -8.27 -2.55
C GLY A 509 26.24 -7.80 -1.76
N ALA A 510 25.21 -8.65 -1.63
CA ALA A 510 24.05 -8.36 -0.80
C ALA A 510 23.59 -9.57 -0.01
N ILE A 511 23.12 -9.32 1.20
CA ILE A 511 22.48 -10.30 2.07
C ILE A 511 21.11 -9.73 2.45
N LYS A 512 20.07 -10.56 2.27
CA LYS A 512 18.72 -10.21 2.68
C LYS A 512 18.17 -11.31 3.59
N TYR A 513 17.55 -10.89 4.67
CA TYR A 513 16.77 -11.75 5.54
C TYR A 513 15.33 -11.24 5.59
N GLN A 514 14.40 -12.13 5.33
CA GLN A 514 12.98 -11.85 5.32
C GLN A 514 12.27 -12.91 6.14
N ALA A 515 11.37 -12.48 7.02
CA ALA A 515 10.53 -13.36 7.82
C ALA A 515 9.11 -12.81 7.84
N SER A 516 8.14 -13.69 7.68
CA SER A 516 6.74 -13.35 7.91
C SER A 516 6.06 -14.45 8.72
N SER A 517 5.12 -14.04 9.58
CA SER A 517 4.17 -14.93 10.23
C SER A 517 2.76 -14.46 9.95
N THR A 518 1.89 -15.42 9.71
CA THR A 518 0.45 -15.23 9.61
C THR A 518 -0.18 -16.13 10.65
N GLU A 519 -0.91 -15.54 11.58
CA GLU A 519 -1.62 -16.24 12.64
C GLU A 519 -3.11 -15.99 12.49
N HIS A 520 -3.91 -17.04 12.27
CA HIS A 520 -5.35 -16.94 12.17
C HIS A 520 -5.98 -17.54 13.42
N HIS A 521 -6.60 -16.69 14.19
CA HIS A 521 -7.30 -16.99 15.42
C HIS A 521 -8.79 -17.15 15.14
N ILE A 522 -9.34 -18.33 15.42
CA ILE A 522 -10.75 -18.66 15.32
C ILE A 522 -11.14 -19.15 16.71
N GLU A 523 -11.63 -18.24 17.53
CA GLU A 523 -11.94 -18.53 18.93
C GLU A 523 -13.14 -19.47 19.08
N ASP A 524 -13.24 -20.12 20.23
CA ASP A 524 -14.21 -21.14 20.56
C ASP A 524 -15.67 -20.71 20.33
N SER A 525 -16.00 -19.49 20.72
CA SER A 525 -17.34 -18.92 20.59
C SER A 525 -17.61 -18.22 19.26
N SER A 526 -16.66 -18.24 18.32
CA SER A 526 -16.88 -17.71 16.96
C SER A 526 -17.91 -18.53 16.20
N ASN A 527 -18.62 -17.89 15.27
CA ASN A 527 -19.57 -18.59 14.39
C ASN A 527 -18.88 -19.71 13.61
N GLN A 528 -17.65 -19.46 13.14
CA GLN A 528 -16.89 -20.48 12.40
C GLN A 528 -16.59 -21.71 13.26
N ALA A 529 -16.11 -21.56 14.50
CA ALA A 529 -15.85 -22.70 15.37
C ALA A 529 -17.13 -23.45 15.75
N GLN A 530 -18.20 -22.71 16.03
CA GLN A 530 -19.49 -23.29 16.38
C GLN A 530 -20.15 -24.02 15.21
N ALA A 531 -19.94 -23.59 13.96
CA ALA A 531 -20.46 -24.27 12.78
C ALA A 531 -19.97 -25.73 12.69
N TYR A 532 -18.71 -26.00 13.09
CA TYR A 532 -18.13 -27.35 13.11
C TYR A 532 -18.74 -28.28 14.17
N ARG A 533 -19.58 -27.76 15.07
CA ARG A 533 -20.22 -28.53 16.15
C ARG A 533 -21.76 -28.42 16.19
N SER A 534 -22.34 -27.70 15.24
CA SER A 534 -23.78 -27.47 15.22
C SER A 534 -24.53 -28.74 14.81
N MET A 535 -25.15 -29.38 15.81
CA MET A 535 -25.91 -30.64 15.70
C MET A 535 -27.22 -30.59 16.54
N ALA A 536 -27.80 -29.39 16.71
CA ALA A 536 -28.92 -29.19 17.62
C ALA A 536 -30.17 -30.01 17.26
N THR A 537 -30.35 -30.39 16.01
CA THR A 537 -31.43 -31.25 15.52
C THR A 537 -30.88 -32.21 14.47
N SER A 538 -31.57 -33.33 14.24
CA SER A 538 -31.22 -34.30 13.19
C SER A 538 -31.20 -33.65 11.79
N ILE A 539 -32.06 -32.68 11.54
CA ILE A 539 -32.10 -31.94 10.27
C ILE A 539 -30.84 -31.07 10.11
N ILE A 540 -30.44 -30.35 11.15
CA ILE A 540 -29.19 -29.57 11.12
C ILE A 540 -28.01 -30.51 10.97
N GLN A 541 -27.96 -31.60 11.74
CA GLN A 541 -26.87 -32.57 11.70
C GLN A 541 -26.69 -33.18 10.30
N SER A 542 -27.79 -33.57 9.64
CA SER A 542 -27.72 -34.14 8.29
C SER A 542 -27.30 -33.10 7.21
N ASN A 543 -27.74 -31.85 7.35
CA ASN A 543 -27.53 -30.80 6.35
C ASN A 543 -26.25 -29.96 6.58
N ASN A 544 -25.64 -30.00 7.77
CA ASN A 544 -24.46 -29.22 8.07
C ASN A 544 -23.24 -29.81 7.33
N PRO A 545 -22.64 -29.05 6.38
CA PRO A 545 -21.47 -29.51 5.60
C PRO A 545 -20.15 -29.49 6.39
N TYR A 546 -20.13 -28.84 7.57
CA TYR A 546 -18.94 -28.71 8.40
C TYR A 546 -18.74 -29.87 9.37
N LEU A 547 -19.73 -30.74 9.51
CA LEU A 547 -19.63 -31.98 10.26
C LEU A 547 -18.97 -33.05 9.41
N TYR A 548 -18.24 -33.93 10.08
CA TYR A 548 -17.60 -35.07 9.42
C TYR A 548 -18.60 -36.14 9.08
N ASP A 549 -18.63 -36.54 7.81
CA ASP A 549 -19.35 -37.66 7.27
C ASP A 549 -18.37 -38.80 7.02
N ASN A 550 -18.48 -39.86 7.83
CA ASN A 550 -17.54 -40.98 7.73
C ASN A 550 -17.86 -41.85 6.51
N PRO A 551 -17.02 -41.88 5.46
CA PRO A 551 -17.30 -42.69 4.28
C PRO A 551 -17.26 -44.20 4.55
N ASP A 552 -16.59 -44.65 5.61
CA ASP A 552 -16.52 -46.04 6.00
C ASP A 552 -17.75 -46.50 6.81
N GLU A 553 -18.54 -45.57 7.32
CA GLU A 553 -19.75 -45.83 8.10
C GLU A 553 -20.96 -45.04 7.55
N PRO A 554 -21.44 -45.33 6.34
CA PRO A 554 -22.44 -44.51 5.63
C PRO A 554 -23.80 -44.40 6.33
N ASN A 555 -24.09 -45.27 7.30
CA ASN A 555 -25.32 -45.24 8.10
C ASN A 555 -25.17 -44.53 9.45
N ARG A 556 -24.00 -43.98 9.74
CA ARG A 556 -23.76 -43.23 10.96
C ARG A 556 -24.09 -41.77 10.74
N ASP A 557 -24.71 -41.14 11.73
CA ASP A 557 -24.92 -39.70 11.71
C ASP A 557 -23.60 -38.93 11.69
N LYS A 558 -23.59 -37.81 10.96
CA LYS A 558 -22.43 -36.89 10.94
C LYS A 558 -22.11 -36.43 12.36
N TYR A 559 -20.81 -36.21 12.61
CA TYR A 559 -20.34 -35.78 13.94
C TYR A 559 -19.27 -34.68 13.86
N SER A 560 -19.11 -33.97 14.99
CA SER A 560 -18.14 -32.88 15.09
C SER A 560 -16.70 -33.40 15.17
N ILE A 561 -15.80 -32.82 14.38
CA ILE A 561 -14.34 -32.97 14.54
C ILE A 561 -13.75 -31.94 15.48
N LEU A 562 -14.56 -30.96 15.93
CA LEU A 562 -14.18 -29.90 16.85
C LEU A 562 -15.17 -29.87 18.02
N PRO A 563 -15.13 -30.83 18.94
CA PRO A 563 -16.12 -30.91 20.03
C PRO A 563 -16.00 -29.75 21.03
N GLN A 564 -14.83 -29.15 21.18
CA GLN A 564 -14.56 -28.02 22.07
C GLN A 564 -13.41 -27.17 21.55
N GLY A 565 -13.25 -25.96 22.08
CA GLY A 565 -12.15 -25.03 21.74
C GLY A 565 -12.29 -24.42 20.34
N GLY A 566 -11.36 -23.58 19.99
CA GLY A 566 -11.25 -22.91 18.72
C GLY A 566 -10.27 -23.56 17.76
N ILE A 567 -9.92 -22.85 16.69
CA ILE A 567 -8.96 -23.29 15.67
C ILE A 567 -7.88 -22.22 15.58
N TYR A 568 -6.62 -22.65 15.61
CA TYR A 568 -5.48 -21.79 15.38
C TYR A 568 -4.70 -22.26 14.16
N LYS A 569 -4.44 -21.34 13.22
CA LYS A 569 -3.62 -21.63 12.05
C LYS A 569 -2.45 -20.67 12.04
N ARG A 570 -1.25 -21.21 11.88
CA ARG A 570 -0.03 -20.41 11.77
C ARG A 570 0.75 -20.82 10.53
N SER A 571 1.22 -19.82 9.79
CA SER A 571 2.12 -20.00 8.67
C SER A 571 3.32 -19.08 8.84
N ASP A 572 4.50 -19.67 9.01
CA ASP A 572 5.76 -18.95 9.07
C ASP A 572 6.51 -19.13 7.77
N PHE A 573 7.02 -18.05 7.22
CA PHE A 573 7.90 -18.05 6.07
C PHE A 573 9.20 -17.32 6.39
N ARG A 574 10.32 -17.92 5.98
CA ARG A 574 11.64 -17.31 6.11
C ARG A 574 12.40 -17.47 4.82
N ALA A 575 13.03 -16.39 4.36
CA ALA A 575 13.93 -16.40 3.21
C ALA A 575 15.27 -15.76 3.58
N LYS A 576 16.36 -16.40 3.17
CA LYS A 576 17.71 -15.85 3.24
C LYS A 576 18.25 -15.79 1.83
N SER A 577 18.45 -14.59 1.31
CA SER A 577 19.05 -14.36 0.00
C SER A 577 20.49 -13.90 0.15
N ARG A 578 21.32 -14.39 -0.75
CA ARG A 578 22.73 -14.01 -0.91
C ARG A 578 22.96 -13.74 -2.37
N ASP A 579 23.30 -12.50 -2.68
CA ASP A 579 23.54 -12.04 -4.03
C ASP A 579 25.00 -11.64 -4.16
N PHE A 580 25.65 -12.11 -5.21
CA PHE A 580 26.97 -11.66 -5.62
C PHE A 580 26.97 -11.38 -7.11
N ARG A 581 27.51 -10.24 -7.48
CA ARG A 581 27.63 -9.81 -8.88
C ARG A 581 28.99 -9.19 -9.12
N ALA A 582 29.63 -9.56 -10.22
CA ALA A 582 30.80 -8.88 -10.74
C ALA A 582 30.53 -8.46 -12.18
N SER A 583 30.89 -7.24 -12.53
CA SER A 583 30.74 -6.73 -13.90
C SER A 583 31.96 -5.95 -14.37
N ILE A 584 32.14 -5.93 -15.68
CA ILE A 584 33.12 -5.14 -16.39
C ILE A 584 32.44 -4.38 -17.51
N SER A 585 32.70 -3.08 -17.62
CA SER A 585 32.22 -2.25 -18.72
C SER A 585 33.38 -1.56 -19.42
N TYR A 586 33.29 -1.51 -20.75
CA TYR A 586 34.19 -0.71 -21.61
C TYR A 586 33.34 0.24 -22.42
N ASN A 587 33.63 1.53 -22.32
CA ASN A 587 32.92 2.59 -23.04
C ASN A 587 33.93 3.45 -23.77
N ASP A 588 33.81 3.55 -25.09
CA ASP A 588 34.70 4.37 -25.90
C ASP A 588 33.95 5.01 -27.06
N THR A 589 34.43 6.21 -27.45
CA THR A 589 33.94 6.90 -28.63
C THR A 589 35.14 7.12 -29.59
N PHE A 590 35.05 6.50 -30.77
CA PHE A 590 36.09 6.58 -31.78
C PHE A 590 35.71 7.66 -32.82
N ASN A 591 36.65 8.59 -33.06
CA ASN A 591 36.47 9.65 -34.06
C ASN A 591 35.21 10.48 -33.89
N ASP A 592 34.69 10.63 -32.67
CA ASP A 592 33.44 11.33 -32.34
C ASP A 592 32.19 10.83 -33.10
N LYS A 593 32.29 9.66 -33.74
CA LYS A 593 31.23 9.10 -34.60
C LYS A 593 30.78 7.68 -34.21
N HIS A 594 31.72 6.91 -33.66
CA HIS A 594 31.43 5.49 -33.35
C HIS A 594 31.49 5.28 -31.84
N ILE A 595 30.37 4.97 -31.23
CA ILE A 595 30.23 4.65 -29.80
C ILE A 595 30.23 3.14 -29.64
N LEU A 596 31.22 2.63 -28.87
CA LEU A 596 31.31 1.23 -28.51
C LEU A 596 31.05 1.08 -26.99
N ASN A 597 30.06 0.28 -26.64
CA ASN A 597 29.78 -0.08 -25.27
C ASN A 597 29.82 -1.62 -25.16
N LEU A 598 30.72 -2.15 -24.35
CA LEU A 598 30.81 -3.56 -24.04
C LEU A 598 30.54 -3.75 -22.56
N PHE A 599 29.69 -4.71 -22.24
CA PHE A 599 29.32 -5.04 -20.87
C PHE A 599 29.35 -6.54 -20.65
N GLY A 600 30.09 -6.98 -19.64
CA GLY A 600 30.16 -8.36 -19.19
C GLY A 600 29.74 -8.44 -17.72
N ILE A 601 28.96 -9.47 -17.38
CA ILE A 601 28.44 -9.66 -16.03
C ILE A 601 28.42 -11.15 -15.65
N VAL A 602 28.75 -11.40 -14.39
CA VAL A 602 28.55 -12.68 -13.72
C VAL A 602 27.72 -12.43 -12.47
N GLU A 603 26.65 -13.17 -12.30
CA GLU A 603 25.77 -13.08 -11.14
C GLU A 603 25.55 -14.44 -10.52
N VAL A 604 25.62 -14.49 -9.20
CA VAL A 604 25.25 -15.64 -8.39
C VAL A 604 24.19 -15.18 -7.39
N ASN A 605 23.01 -15.77 -7.48
CA ASN A 605 21.92 -15.54 -6.55
C ASN A 605 21.56 -16.86 -5.90
N ALA A 606 21.60 -16.91 -4.57
CA ALA A 606 21.27 -18.08 -3.78
C ALA A 606 20.20 -17.72 -2.74
N ILE A 607 19.11 -18.47 -2.74
CA ILE A 607 17.98 -18.21 -1.85
C ILE A 607 17.60 -19.49 -1.12
N ASP A 608 17.68 -19.43 0.19
CA ASP A 608 17.21 -20.48 1.09
C ASP A 608 15.81 -20.09 1.61
N ARG A 609 14.79 -20.84 1.23
CA ARG A 609 13.40 -20.62 1.66
C ARG A 609 12.96 -21.73 2.60
N ARG A 610 12.29 -21.35 3.67
CA ARG A 610 11.65 -22.28 4.59
C ARG A 610 10.24 -21.78 4.89
N ALA A 611 9.27 -22.64 4.60
CA ALA A 611 7.88 -22.45 5.00
C ALA A 611 7.52 -23.52 6.03
N THR A 612 6.78 -23.12 7.05
CA THR A 612 6.25 -24.01 8.08
C THR A 612 4.82 -23.61 8.33
N SER A 613 3.90 -24.55 8.28
CA SER A 613 2.50 -24.32 8.65
C SER A 613 2.09 -25.26 9.78
N PHE A 614 1.26 -24.74 10.67
CA PHE A 614 0.69 -25.45 11.79
C PHE A 614 -0.80 -25.13 11.86
N GLN A 615 -1.61 -26.13 12.16
CA GLN A 615 -3.02 -25.96 12.46
C GLN A 615 -3.36 -26.76 13.71
N GLY A 616 -3.81 -26.07 14.75
CA GLY A 616 -4.30 -26.64 15.99
C GLY A 616 -5.83 -26.61 16.00
N TRP A 617 -6.43 -27.68 16.49
CA TRP A 617 -7.87 -27.82 16.72
C TRP A 617 -8.11 -27.99 18.21
N GLY A 618 -9.18 -27.36 18.74
CA GLY A 618 -9.53 -27.49 20.14
C GLY A 618 -8.79 -26.54 21.07
N LEU A 619 -8.18 -25.47 20.56
CA LEU A 619 -7.49 -24.46 21.38
C LEU A 619 -8.46 -23.77 22.33
N GLN A 620 -8.04 -23.65 23.58
CA GLN A 620 -8.80 -22.99 24.65
C GLN A 620 -8.25 -21.57 24.84
N TYR A 621 -8.82 -20.61 24.11
CA TYR A 621 -8.37 -19.22 24.11
C TYR A 621 -8.55 -18.52 25.47
N ASP A 622 -9.57 -18.90 26.24
CA ASP A 622 -9.82 -18.41 27.61
C ASP A 622 -8.77 -18.90 28.63
N MET A 623 -8.05 -19.96 28.31
CA MET A 623 -6.97 -20.53 29.11
C MET A 623 -5.55 -20.13 28.64
N GLY A 624 -5.42 -19.12 27.79
CA GLY A 624 -4.15 -18.64 27.28
C GLY A 624 -3.66 -19.37 26.04
N GLU A 625 -4.54 -19.71 25.12
CA GLU A 625 -4.26 -20.34 23.83
C GLU A 625 -3.55 -21.73 23.98
N THR A 626 -3.82 -22.43 25.02
CA THR A 626 -3.34 -23.80 25.24
C THR A 626 -4.24 -24.80 24.53
N PRO A 627 -3.67 -25.87 23.88
CA PRO A 627 -4.48 -26.93 23.26
C PRO A 627 -5.19 -27.82 24.28
#